data_29117e4cc25de3c89f1bfc054847db41
#
_entry.id   29117e4cc25de3c89f1bfc054847db41
#
_cell.length_a   1.000
_cell.length_b   1.000
_cell.length_c   1.000
_cell.angle_alpha   90.00
_cell.angle_beta   90.00
_cell.angle_gamma   90.00
#
_symmetry.space_group_name_H-M   'P 1'
#
loop_
_entity.id
_entity.type
_entity.pdbx_description
1 polymer ?
#
loop_
_entity_poly.entity_id
_entity_poly.type
_entity_poly.pdbx_seq_one_letter_code
_entity_poly.pdbx_strand_id
1 'polypeptide(L)'
;PATLFAAPPVNVEIQGYVGSPIQNNVTLTAQSMVEPIPGVYVYDMGQNMVGVPRLTFKGKAGQEITIRFGEMNYPETIPTEPVAPYTIAMYKEKKGQVYTDNYRSALSTDRYILRGDAAGETYEPRFTFHGFRYVEIHGLERPLPLEAVKGIVLESIGARTSGYETSDERVNRLFSNIIWGQRGNFLSVPTDCPQRDERMGWTGDAQVFARTATYNMNVDPFYTRWLYSVRDNQGDDGSYANYIPVVGFPPHGAEDGGGAMGWMEAGVIVPWQMYQQYGDVRILEQHYASMVAYMDYLERRAVRYVQ
;
A
#
# COMPACT_ATOMS: atom_id res chain seq x y z
N PRO A 1 -23.83 24.76 -6.47
CA PRO A 1 -24.49 23.90 -7.43
C PRO A 1 -23.42 23.20 -8.26
N ALA A 2 -23.41 21.87 -8.21
CA ALA A 2 -22.50 21.08 -9.05
C ALA A 2 -23.01 21.16 -10.49
N THR A 3 -22.16 21.62 -11.40
CA THR A 3 -22.49 21.63 -12.83
C THR A 3 -22.22 20.21 -13.34
N LEU A 4 -23.28 19.50 -13.69
CA LEU A 4 -23.18 18.22 -14.38
C LEU A 4 -22.78 18.51 -15.83
N PHE A 5 -21.58 18.13 -16.21
CA PHE A 5 -21.19 18.05 -17.61
C PHE A 5 -21.72 16.72 -18.18
N ALA A 6 -22.46 16.79 -19.27
CA ALA A 6 -22.78 15.60 -20.06
C ALA A 6 -21.44 15.08 -20.66
N ALA A 7 -20.95 13.99 -20.14
CA ALA A 7 -19.83 13.31 -20.77
C ALA A 7 -20.26 12.80 -22.16
N PRO A 8 -19.40 12.84 -23.19
CA PRO A 8 -19.70 12.19 -24.45
C PRO A 8 -19.95 10.71 -24.19
N PRO A 9 -20.82 10.05 -24.98
CA PRO A 9 -21.07 8.61 -24.84
C PRO A 9 -19.74 7.88 -25.02
N VAL A 10 -19.24 7.31 -23.95
CA VAL A 10 -18.06 6.43 -23.96
C VAL A 10 -18.61 5.03 -24.08
N ASN A 11 -18.12 4.24 -25.03
CA ASN A 11 -18.39 2.80 -25.08
C ASN A 11 -17.67 2.16 -23.90
N VAL A 12 -18.30 2.16 -22.74
CA VAL A 12 -17.80 1.55 -21.51
C VAL A 12 -18.71 0.38 -21.18
N GLU A 13 -18.16 -0.81 -21.13
CA GLU A 13 -18.85 -1.97 -20.59
C GLU A 13 -18.85 -1.90 -19.06
N ILE A 14 -20.02 -1.90 -18.46
CA ILE A 14 -20.17 -1.92 -17.00
C ILE A 14 -20.24 -3.38 -16.55
N GLN A 15 -19.21 -3.82 -15.83
CA GLN A 15 -19.14 -5.17 -15.29
C GLN A 15 -19.23 -5.16 -13.77
N GLY A 16 -19.72 -6.28 -13.18
CA GLY A 16 -19.67 -6.49 -11.74
C GLY A 16 -18.21 -6.57 -11.25
N TYR A 17 -17.94 -6.03 -10.07
CA TYR A 17 -16.62 -6.15 -9.46
C TYR A 17 -16.35 -7.60 -9.04
N VAL A 18 -15.32 -8.22 -9.59
CA VAL A 18 -14.99 -9.65 -9.39
C VAL A 18 -13.94 -9.91 -8.31
N GLY A 19 -13.49 -8.90 -7.61
CA GLY A 19 -12.44 -9.00 -6.58
C GLY A 19 -12.97 -8.85 -5.16
N SER A 20 -12.09 -8.99 -4.19
CA SER A 20 -12.37 -8.61 -2.81
C SER A 20 -12.37 -7.09 -2.69
N PRO A 21 -13.45 -6.48 -2.17
CA PRO A 21 -13.45 -5.04 -1.90
C PRO A 21 -12.45 -4.69 -0.81
N ILE A 22 -12.10 -3.42 -0.70
CA ILE A 22 -11.34 -2.92 0.46
C ILE A 22 -12.21 -3.08 1.71
N GLN A 23 -11.64 -3.71 2.73
CA GLN A 23 -12.29 -4.02 4.00
C GLN A 23 -11.47 -3.46 5.17
N ASN A 24 -12.15 -3.28 6.31
CA ASN A 24 -11.54 -2.84 7.56
C ASN A 24 -11.75 -3.90 8.66
N ASN A 25 -11.04 -5.01 8.56
CA ASN A 25 -11.23 -6.16 9.44
C ASN A 25 -10.52 -6.03 10.80
N VAL A 26 -9.56 -5.11 10.92
CA VAL A 26 -8.73 -4.93 12.10
C VAL A 26 -8.71 -3.47 12.51
N THR A 27 -8.93 -3.22 13.80
CA THR A 27 -8.75 -1.90 14.42
C THR A 27 -7.68 -1.99 15.49
N LEU A 28 -6.65 -1.15 15.39
CA LEU A 28 -5.63 -0.97 16.41
C LEU A 28 -5.96 0.25 17.26
N THR A 29 -5.64 0.17 18.56
CA THR A 29 -5.70 1.33 19.47
C THR A 29 -4.27 1.71 19.84
N ALA A 30 -3.97 3.00 19.94
CA ALA A 30 -2.66 3.47 20.36
C ALA A 30 -2.26 2.83 21.69
N GLN A 31 -1.03 2.36 21.78
CA GLN A 31 -0.49 1.67 22.96
C GLN A 31 0.26 2.61 23.89
N SER A 32 0.85 3.65 23.34
CA SER A 32 1.59 4.66 24.11
C SER A 32 1.58 6.02 23.38
N MET A 33 1.93 7.06 24.12
CA MET A 33 2.07 8.41 23.59
C MET A 33 3.28 9.08 24.25
N VAL A 34 4.03 9.85 23.47
CA VAL A 34 5.10 10.71 23.93
C VAL A 34 4.91 12.13 23.39
N GLU A 35 5.44 13.12 24.11
CA GLU A 35 5.50 14.51 23.68
C GLU A 35 6.98 14.89 23.45
N PRO A 36 7.52 14.65 22.24
CA PRO A 36 8.94 14.88 21.95
C PRO A 36 9.34 16.37 22.02
N ILE A 37 8.41 17.24 21.64
CA ILE A 37 8.51 18.69 21.82
C ILE A 37 7.15 19.24 22.26
N PRO A 38 7.10 20.35 23.01
CA PRO A 38 5.85 20.89 23.54
C PRO A 38 4.76 21.08 22.48
N GLY A 39 3.59 20.52 22.71
CA GLY A 39 2.42 20.61 21.82
C GLY A 39 2.43 19.63 20.62
N VAL A 40 3.40 18.76 20.52
CA VAL A 40 3.46 17.69 19.51
C VAL A 40 3.34 16.34 20.18
N TYR A 41 2.28 15.60 19.84
CA TYR A 41 1.95 14.33 20.48
C TYR A 41 2.14 13.19 19.48
N VAL A 42 3.02 12.24 19.77
CA VAL A 42 3.33 11.07 18.93
C VAL A 42 2.79 9.82 19.58
N TYR A 43 1.87 9.17 18.90
CA TYR A 43 1.20 7.93 19.33
C TYR A 43 1.82 6.73 18.63
N ASP A 44 2.18 5.69 19.38
CA ASP A 44 2.63 4.40 18.85
C ASP A 44 1.42 3.44 18.78
N MET A 45 1.08 2.97 17.58
CA MET A 45 0.03 1.98 17.35
C MET A 45 0.46 0.56 17.73
N GLY A 46 1.75 0.36 18.06
CA GLY A 46 2.33 -0.95 18.40
C GLY A 46 2.59 -1.86 17.20
N GLN A 47 2.03 -1.54 16.04
CA GLN A 47 2.17 -2.31 14.81
C GLN A 47 2.23 -1.38 13.60
N ASN A 48 3.19 -1.63 12.68
CA ASN A 48 3.18 -0.99 11.37
C ASN A 48 2.01 -1.53 10.54
N MET A 49 1.16 -0.65 10.04
CA MET A 49 -0.09 -0.98 9.36
C MET A 49 -0.33 -0.09 8.14
N VAL A 50 -1.28 -0.49 7.32
CA VAL A 50 -1.80 0.36 6.24
C VAL A 50 -3.28 0.61 6.47
N GLY A 51 -3.70 1.87 6.36
CA GLY A 51 -5.08 2.24 6.60
C GLY A 51 -5.27 3.72 6.90
N VAL A 52 -6.28 4.01 7.70
CA VAL A 52 -6.65 5.39 8.06
C VAL A 52 -6.72 5.56 9.57
N PRO A 53 -6.47 6.76 10.08
CA PRO A 53 -6.71 7.07 11.46
C PRO A 53 -8.22 7.24 11.73
N ARG A 54 -8.67 6.84 12.92
CA ARG A 54 -9.96 7.28 13.49
C ARG A 54 -9.64 8.00 14.80
N LEU A 55 -9.80 9.31 14.79
CA LEU A 55 -9.43 10.20 15.88
C LEU A 55 -10.67 10.90 16.42
N THR A 56 -10.84 10.92 17.75
CA THR A 56 -11.94 11.62 18.40
C THR A 56 -11.43 12.85 19.11
N PHE A 57 -11.92 14.03 18.70
CA PHE A 57 -11.47 15.33 19.18
C PHE A 57 -12.56 16.05 20.00
N LYS A 58 -12.09 16.92 20.90
CA LYS A 58 -12.88 18.02 21.47
C LYS A 58 -12.04 19.29 21.39
N GLY A 59 -12.57 20.34 20.80
CA GLY A 59 -11.86 21.60 20.63
C GLY A 59 -12.76 22.70 20.11
N LYS A 60 -12.17 23.84 19.77
CA LYS A 60 -12.89 25.04 19.32
C LYS A 60 -13.14 24.99 17.82
N ALA A 61 -14.26 25.57 17.39
CA ALA A 61 -14.53 25.75 15.96
C ALA A 61 -13.41 26.54 15.28
N GLY A 62 -12.96 26.06 14.13
CA GLY A 62 -11.86 26.67 13.37
C GLY A 62 -10.45 26.26 13.82
N GLN A 63 -10.31 25.50 14.90
CA GLN A 63 -9.01 24.96 15.33
C GLN A 63 -8.50 23.97 14.29
N GLU A 64 -7.30 24.21 13.76
CA GLU A 64 -6.65 23.30 12.80
C GLU A 64 -5.84 22.25 13.53
N ILE A 65 -6.03 20.99 13.16
CA ILE A 65 -5.27 19.83 13.61
C ILE A 65 -4.48 19.30 12.43
N THR A 66 -3.16 19.23 12.57
CA THR A 66 -2.27 18.58 11.60
C THR A 66 -1.91 17.19 12.12
N ILE A 67 -2.12 16.17 11.28
CA ILE A 67 -1.90 14.76 11.61
C ILE A 67 -0.87 14.22 10.62
N ARG A 68 0.27 13.73 11.13
CA ARG A 68 1.34 13.16 10.32
C ARG A 68 1.51 11.69 10.63
N PHE A 69 1.93 10.93 9.63
CA PHE A 69 2.04 9.48 9.72
C PHE A 69 3.46 9.03 9.37
N GLY A 70 3.98 8.09 10.16
CA GLY A 70 5.30 7.53 9.93
C GLY A 70 5.43 6.08 10.38
N GLU A 71 6.31 5.33 9.72
CA GLU A 71 6.63 3.94 10.08
C GLU A 71 7.67 3.86 11.20
N MET A 72 8.44 4.94 11.38
CA MET A 72 9.45 5.10 12.41
C MET A 72 9.53 6.56 12.86
N ASN A 73 10.21 6.80 13.95
CA ASN A 73 10.49 8.13 14.45
C ASN A 73 11.96 8.49 14.23
N TYR A 74 12.28 9.79 14.20
CA TYR A 74 13.66 10.24 14.34
C TYR A 74 14.22 9.71 15.66
N PRO A 75 15.45 9.16 15.67
CA PRO A 75 16.02 8.58 16.87
C PRO A 75 16.19 9.62 17.98
N GLU A 76 15.98 9.20 19.20
CA GLU A 76 16.21 10.05 20.38
C GLU A 76 17.68 10.37 20.61
N THR A 77 18.56 9.47 20.19
CA THR A 77 20.01 9.64 20.24
C THR A 77 20.55 9.81 18.82
N ILE A 78 21.44 10.80 18.64
CA ILE A 78 22.10 11.00 17.36
C ILE A 78 22.99 9.78 17.08
N PRO A 79 22.91 9.17 15.86
CA PRO A 79 23.79 8.07 15.50
C PRO A 79 25.27 8.46 15.66
N THR A 80 26.05 7.60 16.28
CA THR A 80 27.50 7.79 16.48
C THR A 80 28.33 7.46 15.23
N GLU A 81 27.70 6.78 14.26
CA GLU A 81 28.30 6.49 12.96
C GLU A 81 28.47 7.77 12.12
N PRO A 82 29.45 7.83 11.22
CA PRO A 82 29.68 9.03 10.41
C PRO A 82 28.48 9.30 9.48
N VAL A 83 27.63 10.20 9.91
CA VAL A 83 26.52 10.74 9.10
C VAL A 83 26.87 12.14 8.64
N ALA A 84 26.34 12.57 7.52
CA ALA A 84 26.60 13.90 6.99
C ALA A 84 26.15 14.98 8.01
N PRO A 85 26.89 16.11 8.12
CA PRO A 85 26.60 17.18 9.12
C PRO A 85 25.15 17.69 9.07
N TYR A 86 24.54 17.80 7.88
CA TYR A 86 23.14 18.21 7.72
C TYR A 86 22.16 17.19 8.34
N THR A 87 22.49 15.91 8.28
CA THR A 87 21.71 14.84 8.90
C THR A 87 21.68 14.97 10.41
N ILE A 88 22.82 15.32 11.02
CA ILE A 88 22.92 15.53 12.47
C ILE A 88 22.06 16.73 12.91
N ALA A 89 22.10 17.83 12.16
CA ALA A 89 21.28 19.02 12.47
C ALA A 89 19.78 18.67 12.42
N MET A 90 19.35 17.96 11.38
CA MET A 90 17.97 17.54 11.18
C MET A 90 17.49 16.60 12.30
N TYR A 91 18.32 15.65 12.72
CA TYR A 91 17.99 14.77 13.85
C TYR A 91 17.84 15.52 15.17
N LYS A 92 18.63 16.57 15.40
CA LYS A 92 18.51 17.41 16.62
C LYS A 92 17.18 18.16 16.68
N GLU A 93 16.73 18.69 15.55
CA GLU A 93 15.50 19.49 15.48
C GLU A 93 14.23 18.64 15.51
N LYS A 94 14.29 17.41 14.96
CA LYS A 94 13.10 16.54 14.78
C LYS A 94 13.08 15.33 15.70
N LYS A 95 13.97 15.27 16.70
CA LYS A 95 14.10 14.16 17.65
C LYS A 95 12.74 13.65 18.15
N GLY A 96 12.50 12.36 18.03
CA GLY A 96 11.29 11.72 18.52
C GLY A 96 10.01 11.95 17.69
N GLN A 97 10.05 12.86 16.71
CA GLN A 97 8.95 13.08 15.77
C GLN A 97 8.93 12.00 14.67
N VAL A 98 7.82 11.86 13.95
CA VAL A 98 7.72 10.87 12.86
C VAL A 98 8.70 11.17 11.74
N TYR A 99 9.39 10.13 11.28
CA TYR A 99 10.36 10.17 10.19
C TYR A 99 9.66 9.97 8.86
N THR A 100 9.69 10.96 7.98
CA THR A 100 9.04 10.95 6.66
C THR A 100 10.00 11.26 5.51
N ASP A 101 11.29 11.47 5.77
CA ASP A 101 12.25 11.86 4.73
C ASP A 101 12.49 10.75 3.69
N ASN A 102 12.21 9.49 4.06
CA ASN A 102 12.23 8.34 3.15
C ASN A 102 10.97 8.21 2.29
N TYR A 103 9.98 9.09 2.45
CA TYR A 103 8.73 9.03 1.71
C TYR A 103 8.78 9.78 0.38
N ARG A 104 9.96 10.24 -0.01
CA ARG A 104 10.19 11.01 -1.26
C ARG A 104 9.33 12.30 -1.26
N SER A 105 8.40 12.45 -2.19
CA SER A 105 7.50 13.61 -2.27
C SER A 105 6.17 13.42 -1.53
N ALA A 106 5.89 12.23 -1.00
CA ALA A 106 4.65 11.98 -0.26
C ALA A 106 4.65 12.74 1.07
N LEU A 107 3.69 13.64 1.25
CA LEU A 107 3.59 14.46 2.46
C LEU A 107 3.20 13.65 3.70
N SER A 108 2.44 12.56 3.53
CA SER A 108 1.93 11.70 4.60
C SER A 108 1.30 12.50 5.75
N THR A 109 0.46 13.47 5.38
CA THR A 109 -0.08 14.47 6.30
C THR A 109 -1.52 14.78 5.96
N ASP A 110 -2.39 14.71 6.97
CA ASP A 110 -3.78 15.15 6.88
C ASP A 110 -3.96 16.44 7.69
N ARG A 111 -4.94 17.26 7.30
CA ARG A 111 -5.38 18.44 8.04
C ARG A 111 -6.85 18.37 8.32
N TYR A 112 -7.23 18.62 9.54
CA TYR A 112 -8.63 18.63 9.96
C TYR A 112 -8.95 19.92 10.71
N ILE A 113 -10.02 20.57 10.31
CA ILE A 113 -10.52 21.79 10.97
C ILE A 113 -11.72 21.40 11.82
N LEU A 114 -11.60 21.61 13.12
CA LEU A 114 -12.67 21.28 14.08
C LEU A 114 -13.90 22.15 13.84
N ARG A 115 -15.07 21.55 13.91
CA ARG A 115 -16.37 22.24 13.89
C ARG A 115 -16.73 22.85 15.24
N GLY A 116 -16.09 22.40 16.30
CA GLY A 116 -16.36 22.83 17.68
C GLY A 116 -17.58 22.14 18.30
N ASP A 117 -17.85 20.91 17.91
CA ASP A 117 -18.95 20.14 18.48
C ASP A 117 -18.69 19.83 19.96
N ALA A 118 -19.57 20.27 20.85
CA ALA A 118 -19.44 20.06 22.29
C ALA A 118 -19.49 18.57 22.69
N ALA A 119 -20.18 17.74 21.91
CA ALA A 119 -20.21 16.29 22.11
C ALA A 119 -18.89 15.62 21.70
N GLY A 120 -18.05 16.33 20.96
CA GLY A 120 -16.85 15.80 20.32
C GLY A 120 -17.13 15.39 18.87
N GLU A 121 -16.08 15.31 18.08
CA GLU A 121 -16.14 14.99 16.66
C GLU A 121 -15.09 13.97 16.27
N THR A 122 -15.42 13.13 15.29
CA THR A 122 -14.54 12.07 14.82
C THR A 122 -14.04 12.40 13.41
N TYR A 123 -12.72 12.32 13.24
CA TYR A 123 -12.05 12.36 11.95
C TYR A 123 -11.69 10.95 11.51
N GLU A 124 -12.13 10.58 10.32
CA GLU A 124 -11.76 9.35 9.61
C GLU A 124 -11.82 9.66 8.09
N PRO A 125 -10.69 9.72 7.40
CA PRO A 125 -10.66 10.03 5.97
C PRO A 125 -11.20 8.86 5.14
N ARG A 126 -11.79 9.16 3.96
CA ARG A 126 -12.40 8.15 3.09
C ARG A 126 -11.65 7.90 1.78
N PHE A 127 -10.93 8.90 1.26
CA PHE A 127 -10.34 8.84 -0.08
C PHE A 127 -8.81 8.95 -0.05
N THR A 128 -8.21 8.62 1.09
CA THR A 128 -6.78 8.49 1.29
C THR A 128 -6.49 7.32 2.21
N PHE A 129 -5.24 6.89 2.25
CA PHE A 129 -4.71 5.95 3.24
C PHE A 129 -3.23 6.20 3.44
N HIS A 130 -2.69 5.71 4.55
CA HIS A 130 -1.28 5.85 4.92
C HIS A 130 -0.70 4.50 5.35
N GLY A 131 0.62 4.35 5.18
CA GLY A 131 1.40 3.28 5.81
C GLY A 131 2.08 3.87 7.05
N PHE A 132 1.78 3.38 8.26
CA PHE A 132 2.28 3.96 9.49
C PHE A 132 2.24 3.01 10.67
N ARG A 133 3.15 3.27 11.61
CA ARG A 133 3.08 2.77 12.98
C ARG A 133 2.81 3.91 13.95
N TYR A 134 3.29 5.12 13.61
CA TYR A 134 3.20 6.29 14.48
C TYR A 134 2.27 7.34 13.88
N VAL A 135 1.47 7.95 14.76
CA VAL A 135 0.58 9.08 14.43
C VAL A 135 1.03 10.27 15.24
N GLU A 136 1.52 11.32 14.57
CA GLU A 136 1.95 12.57 15.16
C GLU A 136 0.85 13.63 15.00
N ILE A 137 0.44 14.27 16.09
CA ILE A 137 -0.67 15.22 16.09
C ILE A 137 -0.18 16.57 16.62
N HIS A 138 -0.45 17.61 15.85
CA HIS A 138 -0.21 19.02 16.20
C HIS A 138 -1.52 19.79 16.32
N GLY A 139 -1.50 20.92 17.02
CA GLY A 139 -2.63 21.83 17.15
C GLY A 139 -3.57 21.51 18.32
N LEU A 140 -3.25 20.51 19.15
CA LEU A 140 -3.99 20.20 20.38
C LEU A 140 -3.45 20.99 21.57
N GLU A 141 -4.34 21.43 22.48
CA GLU A 141 -3.95 22.03 23.76
C GLU A 141 -3.45 20.99 24.79
N ARG A 142 -3.85 19.73 24.61
CA ARG A 142 -3.47 18.58 25.44
C ARG A 142 -3.57 17.28 24.63
N PRO A 143 -2.86 16.22 25.00
CA PRO A 143 -2.92 14.95 24.29
C PRO A 143 -4.32 14.33 24.33
N LEU A 144 -4.65 13.58 23.29
CA LEU A 144 -5.84 12.71 23.29
C LEU A 144 -5.58 11.48 24.18
N PRO A 145 -6.61 10.95 24.85
CA PRO A 145 -6.48 9.65 25.50
C PRO A 145 -6.22 8.56 24.44
N LEU A 146 -5.52 7.50 24.80
CA LEU A 146 -5.10 6.44 23.86
C LEU A 146 -6.31 5.83 23.12
N GLU A 147 -7.43 5.67 23.80
CA GLU A 147 -8.67 5.11 23.23
C GLU A 147 -9.31 5.98 22.15
N ALA A 148 -8.96 7.27 22.11
CA ALA A 148 -9.42 8.21 21.10
C ALA A 148 -8.56 8.19 19.82
N VAL A 149 -7.45 7.42 19.82
CA VAL A 149 -6.52 7.29 18.69
C VAL A 149 -6.53 5.86 18.21
N LYS A 150 -7.18 5.63 17.07
CA LYS A 150 -7.31 4.31 16.46
C LYS A 150 -6.75 4.29 15.04
N GLY A 151 -6.17 3.16 14.66
CA GLY A 151 -5.79 2.83 13.29
C GLY A 151 -6.75 1.80 12.72
N ILE A 152 -7.43 2.15 11.64
CA ILE A 152 -8.35 1.28 10.91
C ILE A 152 -7.56 0.65 9.77
N VAL A 153 -7.26 -0.63 9.90
CA VAL A 153 -6.48 -1.36 8.89
C VAL A 153 -7.34 -1.60 7.67
N LEU A 154 -6.82 -1.26 6.50
CA LEU A 154 -7.45 -1.49 5.22
C LEU A 154 -6.72 -2.61 4.46
N GLU A 155 -7.47 -3.53 3.88
CA GLU A 155 -6.96 -4.66 3.11
C GLU A 155 -7.97 -5.15 2.08
N SER A 156 -7.51 -5.72 0.96
CA SER A 156 -8.36 -6.33 -0.09
C SER A 156 -8.16 -7.85 -0.17
N ILE A 157 -7.81 -8.48 0.93
CA ILE A 157 -7.52 -9.92 1.00
C ILE A 157 -8.47 -10.64 1.93
N GLY A 158 -8.61 -11.95 1.70
CA GLY A 158 -9.44 -12.81 2.53
C GLY A 158 -8.79 -13.21 3.85
N ALA A 159 -9.43 -14.13 4.54
CA ALA A 159 -8.95 -14.65 5.81
C ALA A 159 -7.59 -15.34 5.67
N ARG A 160 -6.85 -15.38 6.77
CA ARG A 160 -5.64 -16.21 6.89
C ARG A 160 -6.00 -17.67 6.67
N THR A 161 -5.19 -18.35 5.86
CA THR A 161 -5.35 -19.77 5.53
C THR A 161 -4.32 -20.66 6.19
N SER A 162 -3.25 -20.07 6.73
CA SER A 162 -2.20 -20.81 7.44
C SER A 162 -1.85 -20.20 8.80
N GLY A 163 -1.36 -21.06 9.70
CA GLY A 163 -0.71 -20.69 10.95
C GLY A 163 0.69 -21.25 10.98
N TYR A 164 1.62 -20.51 11.56
CA TYR A 164 3.00 -20.92 11.68
C TYR A 164 3.53 -20.46 13.04
N GLU A 165 4.10 -21.40 13.78
CA GLU A 165 4.71 -21.15 15.08
C GLU A 165 5.89 -22.09 15.29
N THR A 166 6.99 -21.56 15.81
CA THR A 166 8.21 -22.31 16.13
C THR A 166 8.70 -21.96 17.52
N SER A 167 9.71 -22.70 18.00
CA SER A 167 10.39 -22.39 19.27
C SER A 167 11.31 -21.16 19.20
N ASP A 168 11.58 -20.58 18.02
CA ASP A 168 12.38 -19.38 17.87
C ASP A 168 11.47 -18.15 17.64
N GLU A 169 11.40 -17.28 18.63
CA GLU A 169 10.59 -16.05 18.59
C GLU A 169 10.97 -15.10 17.43
N ARG A 170 12.20 -15.12 16.96
CA ARG A 170 12.61 -14.29 15.82
C ARG A 170 11.98 -14.78 14.53
N VAL A 171 11.85 -16.10 14.37
CA VAL A 171 11.18 -16.73 13.21
C VAL A 171 9.69 -16.43 13.25
N ASN A 172 9.07 -16.54 14.43
CA ASN A 172 7.66 -16.20 14.62
C ASN A 172 7.41 -14.73 14.31
N ARG A 173 8.32 -13.84 14.74
CA ARG A 173 8.24 -12.41 14.45
C ARG A 173 8.43 -12.12 12.94
N LEU A 174 9.36 -12.81 12.28
CA LEU A 174 9.52 -12.71 10.83
C LEU A 174 8.23 -13.07 10.09
N PHE A 175 7.62 -14.19 10.46
CA PHE A 175 6.34 -14.61 9.88
C PHE A 175 5.23 -13.57 10.11
N SER A 176 5.11 -13.04 11.32
CA SER A 176 4.18 -11.95 11.63
C SER A 176 4.42 -10.73 10.74
N ASN A 177 5.68 -10.33 10.55
CA ASN A 177 6.03 -9.20 9.70
C ASN A 177 5.63 -9.43 8.23
N ILE A 178 5.83 -10.66 7.71
CA ILE A 178 5.41 -11.04 6.36
C ILE A 178 3.89 -10.91 6.20
N ILE A 179 3.12 -11.37 7.18
CA ILE A 179 1.65 -11.26 7.19
C ILE A 179 1.20 -9.80 7.17
N TRP A 180 1.82 -8.94 7.99
CA TRP A 180 1.49 -7.51 8.03
C TRP A 180 1.94 -6.78 6.76
N GLY A 181 3.10 -7.16 6.19
CA GLY A 181 3.55 -6.66 4.89
C GLY A 181 2.58 -7.00 3.76
N GLN A 182 2.09 -8.25 3.73
CA GLN A 182 1.10 -8.69 2.75
C GLN A 182 -0.21 -7.90 2.89
N ARG A 183 -0.73 -7.73 4.11
CA ARG A 183 -1.93 -6.91 4.35
C ARG A 183 -1.79 -5.50 3.82
N GLY A 184 -0.67 -4.86 4.14
CA GLY A 184 -0.43 -3.48 3.76
C GLY A 184 -0.24 -3.24 2.27
N ASN A 185 0.29 -4.23 1.55
CA ASN A 185 0.55 -4.13 0.11
C ASN A 185 -0.56 -4.72 -0.76
N PHE A 186 -1.54 -5.40 -0.17
CA PHE A 186 -2.67 -5.96 -0.92
C PHE A 186 -3.92 -5.09 -0.72
N LEU A 187 -3.89 -3.89 -1.33
CA LEU A 187 -4.96 -2.92 -1.29
C LEU A 187 -5.36 -2.55 -2.72
N SER A 188 -6.41 -3.16 -3.25
CA SER A 188 -6.89 -3.14 -4.63
C SER A 188 -5.94 -3.76 -5.64
N VAL A 189 -4.64 -3.50 -5.56
CA VAL A 189 -3.57 -4.06 -6.39
C VAL A 189 -2.40 -4.49 -5.49
N PRO A 190 -1.54 -5.44 -5.94
CA PRO A 190 -0.34 -5.82 -5.19
C PRO A 190 0.72 -4.74 -5.33
N THR A 191 0.75 -3.79 -4.38
CA THR A 191 1.70 -2.67 -4.40
C THR A 191 3.07 -3.08 -3.88
N ASP A 192 4.11 -2.39 -4.33
CA ASP A 192 5.48 -2.52 -3.85
C ASP A 192 5.69 -1.91 -2.47
N CYS A 193 5.01 -0.80 -2.21
CA CYS A 193 5.09 -0.06 -0.94
C CYS A 193 3.80 0.71 -0.66
N PRO A 194 3.38 0.85 0.62
CA PRO A 194 2.11 1.49 0.95
C PRO A 194 2.23 2.94 1.40
N GLN A 195 3.45 3.46 1.72
CA GLN A 195 3.61 4.69 2.51
C GLN A 195 4.13 5.90 1.73
N ARG A 196 4.82 5.69 0.60
CA ARG A 196 5.49 6.75 -0.16
C ARG A 196 4.83 7.00 -1.52
N ASP A 197 5.35 7.96 -2.28
CA ASP A 197 4.88 8.34 -3.61
C ASP A 197 5.25 7.33 -4.73
N GLU A 198 4.91 6.09 -4.55
CA GLU A 198 5.03 5.00 -5.50
C GLU A 198 3.71 4.23 -5.51
N ARG A 199 3.51 3.26 -4.65
CA ARG A 199 2.24 2.53 -4.44
C ARG A 199 1.67 1.96 -5.72
N MET A 200 2.53 1.40 -6.56
CA MET A 200 2.16 0.82 -7.86
C MET A 200 2.15 -0.71 -7.79
N GLY A 201 1.34 -1.32 -8.64
CA GLY A 201 1.29 -2.78 -8.81
C GLY A 201 2.46 -3.30 -9.62
N TRP A 202 3.69 -3.23 -9.09
CA TRP A 202 4.90 -3.72 -9.74
C TRP A 202 4.80 -5.22 -9.98
N THR A 203 4.89 -5.59 -11.25
CA THR A 203 4.64 -6.97 -11.69
C THR A 203 5.74 -7.93 -11.25
N GLY A 204 7.00 -7.47 -11.17
CA GLY A 204 8.11 -8.25 -10.64
C GLY A 204 7.90 -8.62 -9.17
N ASP A 205 7.56 -7.64 -8.33
CA ASP A 205 7.26 -7.84 -6.91
C ASP A 205 6.08 -8.78 -6.72
N ALA A 206 5.00 -8.54 -7.48
CA ALA A 206 3.79 -9.35 -7.41
C ALA A 206 4.06 -10.83 -7.76
N GLN A 207 4.80 -11.12 -8.83
CA GLN A 207 5.06 -12.51 -9.25
C GLN A 207 5.96 -13.27 -8.27
N VAL A 208 6.99 -12.62 -7.72
CA VAL A 208 7.90 -13.25 -6.76
C VAL A 208 7.17 -13.61 -5.47
N PHE A 209 6.25 -12.77 -5.03
CA PHE A 209 5.51 -12.97 -3.78
C PHE A 209 4.23 -13.80 -3.95
N ALA A 210 3.67 -13.94 -5.16
CA ALA A 210 2.37 -14.56 -5.41
C ALA A 210 2.21 -15.92 -4.72
N ARG A 211 3.18 -16.82 -4.85
CA ARG A 211 3.10 -18.14 -4.23
C ARG A 211 3.12 -18.08 -2.70
N THR A 212 3.94 -17.24 -2.12
CA THR A 212 3.95 -17.01 -0.66
C THR A 212 2.61 -16.47 -0.19
N ALA A 213 2.06 -15.53 -0.94
CA ALA A 213 0.76 -14.94 -0.63
C ALA A 213 -0.36 -15.98 -0.53
N THR A 214 -0.38 -16.98 -1.43
CA THR A 214 -1.39 -18.04 -1.42
C THR A 214 -1.31 -18.97 -0.20
N TYR A 215 -0.13 -19.14 0.38
CA TYR A 215 0.03 -19.93 1.61
C TYR A 215 -0.44 -19.17 2.84
N ASN A 216 -0.27 -17.86 2.84
CA ASN A 216 -0.60 -17.02 3.99
C ASN A 216 -2.10 -16.75 4.13
N MET A 217 -2.75 -16.44 3.01
CA MET A 217 -4.13 -15.93 2.98
C MET A 217 -4.87 -16.39 1.72
N ASN A 218 -6.20 -16.36 1.76
CA ASN A 218 -6.99 -16.54 0.56
C ASN A 218 -6.87 -15.30 -0.34
N VAL A 219 -6.07 -15.39 -1.38
CA VAL A 219 -5.79 -14.30 -2.33
C VAL A 219 -6.36 -14.55 -3.74
N ASP A 220 -7.13 -15.63 -3.93
CA ASP A 220 -7.73 -15.95 -5.22
C ASP A 220 -8.58 -14.79 -5.79
N PRO A 221 -9.57 -14.22 -5.07
CA PRO A 221 -10.36 -13.11 -5.62
C PRO A 221 -9.51 -11.86 -5.90
N PHE A 222 -8.47 -11.64 -5.10
CA PHE A 222 -7.56 -10.50 -5.25
C PHE A 222 -6.74 -10.60 -6.54
N TYR A 223 -6.04 -11.72 -6.75
CA TYR A 223 -5.25 -11.91 -7.96
C TYR A 223 -6.13 -12.09 -9.20
N THR A 224 -7.26 -12.79 -9.10
CA THR A 224 -8.22 -12.89 -10.20
C THR A 224 -8.59 -11.49 -10.71
N ARG A 225 -8.94 -10.56 -9.80
CA ARG A 225 -9.25 -9.17 -10.18
C ARG A 225 -8.06 -8.44 -10.79
N TRP A 226 -6.88 -8.56 -10.19
CA TRP A 226 -5.69 -7.87 -10.69
C TRP A 226 -5.28 -8.39 -12.07
N LEU A 227 -5.41 -9.68 -12.33
CA LEU A 227 -5.08 -10.30 -13.61
C LEU A 227 -5.96 -9.82 -14.77
N TYR A 228 -7.21 -9.39 -14.51
CA TYR A 228 -7.98 -8.67 -15.53
C TYR A 228 -7.24 -7.37 -15.93
N SER A 229 -6.75 -6.61 -14.96
CA SER A 229 -5.98 -5.41 -15.26
C SER A 229 -4.66 -5.73 -15.98
N VAL A 230 -4.01 -6.86 -15.67
CA VAL A 230 -2.80 -7.32 -16.39
C VAL A 230 -3.10 -7.54 -17.87
N ARG A 231 -4.18 -8.24 -18.18
CA ARG A 231 -4.61 -8.47 -19.55
C ARG A 231 -5.03 -7.19 -20.27
N ASP A 232 -5.82 -6.34 -19.59
CA ASP A 232 -6.36 -5.12 -20.17
C ASP A 232 -5.25 -4.05 -20.44
N ASN A 233 -4.09 -4.19 -19.80
CA ASN A 233 -2.91 -3.33 -20.01
C ASN A 233 -1.82 -4.01 -20.85
N GLN A 234 -2.10 -5.16 -21.51
CA GLN A 234 -1.17 -5.78 -22.43
C GLN A 234 -1.02 -4.92 -23.69
N GLY A 235 0.22 -4.71 -24.13
CA GLY A 235 0.50 -3.97 -25.37
C GLY A 235 0.04 -4.72 -26.62
N ASP A 236 -0.22 -3.98 -27.69
CA ASP A 236 -0.60 -4.55 -28.99
C ASP A 236 0.48 -5.51 -29.54
N ASP A 237 1.73 -5.32 -29.12
CA ASP A 237 2.85 -6.20 -29.46
C ASP A 237 2.92 -7.47 -28.60
N GLY A 238 2.04 -7.63 -27.63
CA GLY A 238 1.97 -8.74 -26.70
C GLY A 238 2.79 -8.55 -25.42
N SER A 239 3.51 -7.44 -25.25
CA SER A 239 4.29 -7.16 -24.04
C SER A 239 3.38 -6.84 -22.84
N TYR A 240 3.87 -7.10 -21.64
CA TYR A 240 3.26 -6.60 -20.39
C TYR A 240 4.07 -5.42 -19.84
N ALA A 241 3.43 -4.58 -19.05
CA ALA A 241 4.07 -3.46 -18.37
C ALA A 241 4.78 -3.90 -17.08
N ASN A 242 5.72 -3.07 -16.62
CA ASN A 242 6.43 -3.30 -15.35
C ASN A 242 5.54 -3.10 -14.12
N TYR A 243 4.47 -2.31 -14.24
CA TYR A 243 3.48 -2.10 -13.16
C TYR A 243 2.08 -1.98 -13.76
N ILE A 244 1.09 -2.49 -13.04
CA ILE A 244 -0.29 -2.58 -13.51
C ILE A 244 -1.26 -2.25 -12.36
N PRO A 245 -2.27 -1.36 -12.61
CA PRO A 245 -2.54 -0.68 -13.89
C PRO A 245 -1.48 0.36 -14.25
N VAL A 246 -1.34 0.60 -15.56
CA VAL A 246 -0.44 1.64 -16.07
C VAL A 246 -1.08 3.01 -15.82
N VAL A 247 -0.39 3.89 -15.07
CA VAL A 247 -0.87 5.21 -14.69
C VAL A 247 0.05 6.30 -15.28
N GLY A 248 -0.41 6.98 -16.30
CA GLY A 248 0.05 8.30 -16.74
C GLY A 248 1.46 8.47 -17.31
N PHE A 249 2.33 7.47 -17.23
CA PHE A 249 3.69 7.52 -17.79
C PHE A 249 3.96 6.29 -18.64
N PRO A 250 4.77 6.39 -19.71
CA PRO A 250 5.23 5.20 -20.40
C PRO A 250 5.91 4.27 -19.39
N PRO A 251 5.72 2.95 -19.50
CA PRO A 251 6.32 1.99 -18.59
C PRO A 251 7.83 2.22 -18.51
N HIS A 252 8.34 2.46 -17.30
CA HIS A 252 9.78 2.61 -17.12
C HIS A 252 10.50 1.34 -17.56
N GLY A 253 11.43 1.45 -18.50
CA GLY A 253 12.39 0.42 -18.84
C GLY A 253 12.33 -0.16 -20.24
N ALA A 254 11.45 0.31 -21.11
CA ALA A 254 11.50 -0.11 -22.50
C ALA A 254 11.54 1.09 -23.44
N GLU A 255 12.66 1.26 -24.11
CA GLU A 255 12.80 2.17 -25.27
C GLU A 255 11.79 1.83 -26.38
N ASP A 256 11.19 0.64 -26.33
CA ASP A 256 10.25 0.08 -27.31
C ASP A 256 8.82 -0.20 -26.73
N GLY A 257 8.43 0.36 -25.59
CA GLY A 257 7.06 0.29 -25.06
C GLY A 257 6.71 -0.93 -24.18
N GLY A 258 7.53 -1.98 -24.12
CA GLY A 258 7.32 -3.15 -23.23
C GLY A 258 8.00 -3.01 -21.88
N GLY A 259 7.69 -3.91 -20.94
CA GLY A 259 8.33 -3.99 -19.64
C GLY A 259 9.71 -4.68 -19.68
N ALA A 260 10.35 -4.77 -18.53
CA ALA A 260 11.64 -5.46 -18.36
C ALA A 260 11.45 -6.96 -18.10
N MET A 261 12.46 -7.75 -18.45
CA MET A 261 12.58 -9.14 -18.03
C MET A 261 12.62 -9.20 -16.49
N GLY A 262 11.95 -10.18 -15.90
CA GLY A 262 11.77 -10.30 -14.46
C GLY A 262 10.50 -9.60 -13.93
N TRP A 263 9.82 -8.81 -14.75
CA TRP A 263 8.54 -8.15 -14.47
C TRP A 263 7.42 -8.65 -15.36
N MET A 264 7.61 -8.62 -16.67
CA MET A 264 6.59 -8.99 -17.66
C MET A 264 6.07 -10.43 -17.51
N GLU A 265 6.90 -11.33 -17.02
CA GLU A 265 6.55 -12.76 -16.83
C GLU A 265 5.39 -12.95 -15.85
N ALA A 266 5.05 -11.94 -15.06
CA ALA A 266 3.90 -11.98 -14.16
C ALA A 266 2.59 -12.37 -14.86
N GLY A 267 2.41 -11.95 -16.12
CA GLY A 267 1.24 -12.30 -16.93
C GLY A 267 1.10 -13.79 -17.23
N VAL A 268 2.17 -14.56 -17.08
CA VAL A 268 2.20 -16.03 -17.25
C VAL A 268 2.35 -16.73 -15.91
N ILE A 269 3.27 -16.26 -15.06
CA ILE A 269 3.63 -16.93 -13.79
C ILE A 269 2.48 -16.85 -12.78
N VAL A 270 1.83 -15.70 -12.64
CA VAL A 270 0.79 -15.53 -11.62
C VAL A 270 -0.46 -16.36 -11.93
N PRO A 271 -1.04 -16.36 -13.16
CA PRO A 271 -2.15 -17.27 -13.49
C PRO A 271 -1.82 -18.74 -13.23
N TRP A 272 -0.59 -19.16 -13.57
CA TRP A 272 -0.16 -20.53 -13.35
C TRP A 272 -0.06 -20.88 -11.86
N GLN A 273 0.48 -19.99 -11.03
CA GLN A 273 0.55 -20.18 -9.58
C GLN A 273 -0.84 -20.23 -8.93
N MET A 274 -1.77 -19.37 -9.38
CA MET A 274 -3.16 -19.40 -8.90
C MET A 274 -3.84 -20.72 -9.25
N TYR A 275 -3.68 -21.19 -10.49
CA TYR A 275 -4.18 -22.51 -10.88
C TYR A 275 -3.60 -23.63 -10.02
N GLN A 276 -2.27 -23.65 -9.81
CA GLN A 276 -1.63 -24.67 -8.98
C GLN A 276 -2.14 -24.69 -7.53
N GLN A 277 -2.47 -23.53 -6.98
CA GLN A 277 -2.93 -23.40 -5.60
C GLN A 277 -4.41 -23.70 -5.42
N TYR A 278 -5.25 -23.21 -6.33
CA TYR A 278 -6.70 -23.24 -6.16
C TYR A 278 -7.41 -24.23 -7.08
N GLY A 279 -6.72 -24.78 -8.08
CA GLY A 279 -7.28 -25.73 -9.04
C GLY A 279 -8.29 -25.14 -10.03
N ASP A 280 -8.44 -23.81 -10.06
CA ASP A 280 -9.38 -23.15 -10.96
C ASP A 280 -8.79 -23.01 -12.37
N VAL A 281 -9.18 -23.93 -13.26
CA VAL A 281 -8.74 -23.93 -14.66
C VAL A 281 -9.22 -22.70 -15.43
N ARG A 282 -10.32 -22.06 -15.01
CA ARG A 282 -10.88 -20.89 -15.70
C ARG A 282 -9.89 -19.72 -15.75
N ILE A 283 -9.02 -19.59 -14.75
CA ILE A 283 -8.01 -18.55 -14.76
C ILE A 283 -7.02 -18.74 -15.91
N LEU A 284 -6.65 -19.97 -16.23
CA LEU A 284 -5.79 -20.29 -17.37
C LEU A 284 -6.53 -20.05 -18.69
N GLU A 285 -7.78 -20.51 -18.80
CA GLU A 285 -8.60 -20.32 -20.01
C GLU A 285 -8.77 -18.84 -20.36
N GLN A 286 -9.07 -18.00 -19.34
CA GLN A 286 -9.29 -16.57 -19.52
C GLN A 286 -8.03 -15.80 -19.92
N HIS A 287 -6.85 -16.27 -19.51
CA HIS A 287 -5.57 -15.59 -19.75
C HIS A 287 -4.72 -16.26 -20.84
N TYR A 288 -5.14 -17.41 -21.37
CA TYR A 288 -4.32 -18.19 -22.30
C TYR A 288 -3.91 -17.41 -23.55
N ALA A 289 -4.85 -16.73 -24.18
CA ALA A 289 -4.55 -15.93 -25.39
C ALA A 289 -3.53 -14.81 -25.09
N SER A 290 -3.66 -14.17 -23.94
CA SER A 290 -2.74 -13.13 -23.47
C SER A 290 -1.34 -13.71 -23.19
N MET A 291 -1.26 -14.90 -22.59
CA MET A 291 0.02 -15.59 -22.35
C MET A 291 0.70 -15.98 -23.66
N VAL A 292 -0.05 -16.49 -24.64
CA VAL A 292 0.48 -16.84 -25.98
C VAL A 292 1.04 -15.59 -26.66
N ALA A 293 0.29 -14.50 -26.67
CA ALA A 293 0.75 -13.23 -27.26
C ALA A 293 2.08 -12.74 -26.62
N TYR A 294 2.25 -12.92 -25.32
CA TYR A 294 3.51 -12.60 -24.63
C TYR A 294 4.64 -13.56 -25.04
N MET A 295 4.40 -14.85 -25.17
CA MET A 295 5.41 -15.80 -25.64
C MET A 295 5.86 -15.49 -27.07
N ASP A 296 4.92 -15.15 -27.96
CA ASP A 296 5.22 -14.70 -29.32
C ASP A 296 6.03 -13.39 -29.32
N TYR A 297 5.73 -12.48 -28.41
CA TYR A 297 6.54 -11.26 -28.21
C TYR A 297 7.99 -11.60 -27.81
N LEU A 298 8.18 -12.51 -26.87
CA LEU A 298 9.52 -12.93 -26.45
C LEU A 298 10.29 -13.59 -27.60
N GLU A 299 9.63 -14.48 -28.37
CA GLU A 299 10.25 -15.14 -29.50
C GLU A 299 10.75 -14.12 -30.54
N ARG A 300 9.91 -13.15 -30.92
CA ARG A 300 10.30 -12.07 -31.82
C ARG A 300 11.49 -11.26 -31.32
N ARG A 301 11.57 -11.02 -30.02
CA ARG A 301 12.70 -10.29 -29.45
C ARG A 301 13.97 -11.15 -29.34
N ALA A 302 13.86 -12.41 -28.99
CA ALA A 302 15.00 -13.32 -28.89
C ALA A 302 15.76 -13.43 -30.22
N VAL A 303 15.06 -13.55 -31.34
CA VAL A 303 15.67 -13.60 -32.69
C VAL A 303 16.49 -12.34 -32.98
N ARG A 304 16.13 -11.18 -32.46
CA ARG A 304 16.84 -9.92 -32.66
C ARG A 304 18.18 -9.82 -31.92
N TYR A 305 18.39 -10.64 -30.87
CA TYR A 305 19.60 -10.61 -30.03
C TYR A 305 20.52 -11.83 -30.21
N VAL A 306 20.12 -12.82 -30.99
CA VAL A 306 20.90 -14.05 -31.22
C VAL A 306 21.61 -14.02 -32.59
N GLN A 307 21.48 -12.94 -33.34
CA GLN A 307 22.28 -12.63 -34.54
C GLN A 307 23.44 -11.73 -34.18
#